data_8b2607639545ad4425e89bde37fb4e4a
#
_entry.id   8b2607639545ad4425e89bde37fb4e4a
#
_cell.length_a   1.000
_cell.length_b   1.000
_cell.length_c   1.000
_cell.angle_alpha   90.00
_cell.angle_beta   90.00
_cell.angle_gamma   90.00
#
_symmetry.space_group_name_H-M   'P 1'
#
loop_
_entity.id
_entity.type
_entity.pdbx_description
1 polymer ?
#
loop_
_entity_poly.entity_id
_entity_poly.type
_entity_poly.pdbx_seq_one_letter_code
_entity_poly.pdbx_strand_id
1 'polypeptide(L)'
;FLEANCVQCGLCTRSCPEDAIWITPRMLFDAEARGGVRTLRQDSPFHCVSCGKAFATTAVIGRMQQRLAGHSMFQGPKALGRIQMCGDCRVADMMREQEI
;
A
#
# COMPACT_ATOMS: atom_id res chain seq x y z
N PHE A 1 13.63 -9.06 -1.67
CA PHE A 1 14.73 -8.69 -2.60
C PHE A 1 15.90 -9.65 -2.46
N LEU A 2 16.36 -10.17 -3.56
CA LEU A 2 17.52 -11.06 -3.63
C LEU A 2 18.63 -10.36 -4.42
N GLU A 3 19.67 -9.92 -3.72
CA GLU A 3 20.74 -9.10 -4.31
C GLU A 3 21.56 -9.86 -5.36
N ALA A 4 21.68 -11.19 -5.24
CA ALA A 4 22.36 -12.03 -6.24
C ALA A 4 21.73 -11.97 -7.62
N ASN A 5 20.43 -11.70 -7.71
CA ASN A 5 19.69 -11.61 -8.97
C ASN A 5 19.60 -10.18 -9.52
N CYS A 6 20.10 -9.19 -8.77
CA CYS A 6 20.07 -7.80 -9.18
C CYS A 6 21.29 -7.47 -10.05
N VAL A 7 21.03 -7.04 -11.30
CA VAL A 7 22.08 -6.61 -12.23
C VAL A 7 22.18 -5.08 -12.33
N GLN A 8 21.50 -4.37 -11.46
CA GLN A 8 21.49 -2.90 -11.38
C GLN A 8 21.07 -2.24 -12.70
N CYS A 9 20.09 -2.83 -13.39
CA CYS A 9 19.61 -2.31 -14.68
C CYS A 9 18.74 -1.07 -14.59
N GLY A 10 18.19 -0.75 -13.43
CA GLY A 10 17.37 0.43 -13.21
C GLY A 10 15.91 0.32 -13.63
N LEU A 11 15.43 -0.87 -14.04
CA LEU A 11 14.04 -1.07 -14.42
C LEU A 11 13.06 -0.78 -13.27
N CYS A 12 13.39 -1.23 -12.06
CA CYS A 12 12.54 -1.00 -10.89
C CYS A 12 12.37 0.48 -10.56
N THR A 13 13.45 1.26 -10.67
CA THR A 13 13.40 2.71 -10.42
C THR A 13 12.60 3.46 -11.47
N ARG A 14 12.72 3.05 -12.73
CA ARG A 14 11.99 3.67 -13.84
C ARG A 14 10.52 3.27 -13.87
N SER A 15 10.20 2.07 -13.37
CA SER A 15 8.84 1.56 -13.37
C SER A 15 8.01 2.04 -12.18
N CYS A 16 8.65 2.56 -11.13
CA CYS A 16 7.95 3.02 -9.94
C CYS A 16 7.40 4.44 -10.15
N PRO A 17 6.06 4.63 -10.21
CA PRO A 17 5.48 5.96 -10.41
C PRO A 17 5.62 6.88 -9.19
N GLU A 18 5.89 6.31 -8.01
CA GLU A 18 5.98 7.05 -6.74
C GLU A 18 7.40 7.42 -6.35
N ASP A 19 8.40 7.10 -7.18
CA ASP A 19 9.83 7.28 -6.87
C ASP A 19 10.23 6.69 -5.50
N ALA A 20 9.65 5.54 -5.16
CA ALA A 20 9.87 4.89 -3.87
C ALA A 20 11.05 3.93 -3.86
N ILE A 21 11.68 3.69 -5.00
CA ILE A 21 12.80 2.77 -5.17
C ILE A 21 13.96 3.54 -5.81
N TRP A 22 15.13 3.40 -5.21
CA TRP A 22 16.38 3.94 -5.78
C TRP A 22 17.47 2.89 -5.69
N ILE A 23 18.50 3.04 -6.53
CA ILE A 23 19.64 2.13 -6.59
C ILE A 23 20.88 2.87 -6.11
N THR A 24 21.63 2.22 -5.21
CA THR A 24 22.96 2.67 -4.81
C THR A 24 23.98 1.72 -5.44
N PRO A 25 24.90 2.20 -6.28
CA PRO A 25 25.93 1.34 -6.87
C PRO A 25 26.82 0.75 -5.77
N ARG A 26 26.85 -0.58 -5.69
CA ARG A 26 27.71 -1.27 -4.73
C ARG A 26 27.93 -2.71 -5.18
N MET A 27 28.98 -3.31 -4.65
CA MET A 27 29.24 -4.74 -4.78
C MET A 27 29.23 -5.37 -3.38
N LEU A 28 28.34 -6.34 -3.17
CA LEU A 28 28.25 -7.07 -1.92
C LEU A 28 29.13 -8.32 -1.99
N PHE A 29 30.22 -8.33 -1.21
CA PHE A 29 31.19 -9.44 -1.21
C PHE A 29 30.80 -10.59 -0.29
N ASP A 30 29.87 -10.38 0.65
CA ASP A 30 29.38 -11.43 1.54
C ASP A 30 28.44 -12.36 0.76
N ALA A 31 28.89 -13.61 0.54
CA ALA A 31 28.15 -14.58 -0.24
C ALA A 31 26.82 -15.01 0.41
N GLU A 32 26.77 -15.08 1.73
CA GLU A 32 25.55 -15.42 2.46
C GLU A 32 24.53 -14.30 2.38
N ALA A 33 24.94 -13.07 2.58
CA ALA A 33 24.07 -11.91 2.47
C ALA A 33 23.56 -11.71 1.04
N ARG A 34 24.43 -11.98 0.04
CA ARG A 34 24.07 -11.89 -1.37
C ARG A 34 23.03 -12.93 -1.78
N GLY A 35 23.16 -14.16 -1.30
CA GLY A 35 22.25 -15.27 -1.59
C GLY A 35 20.98 -15.29 -0.77
N GLY A 36 20.90 -14.48 0.31
CA GLY A 36 19.75 -14.40 1.20
C GLY A 36 18.70 -13.42 0.71
N VAL A 37 17.44 -13.76 0.95
CA VAL A 37 16.32 -12.85 0.68
C VAL A 37 16.29 -11.77 1.75
N ARG A 38 16.36 -10.50 1.34
CA ARG A 38 16.30 -9.35 2.24
C ARG A 38 14.93 -8.69 2.15
N THR A 39 14.27 -8.53 3.29
CA THR A 39 13.02 -7.82 3.39
C THR A 39 13.29 -6.32 3.36
N LEU A 40 12.85 -5.63 2.31
CA LEU A 40 13.02 -4.19 2.17
C LEU A 40 11.96 -3.42 2.94
N ARG A 41 10.75 -3.95 2.97
CA ARG A 41 9.64 -3.36 3.70
C ARG A 41 8.66 -4.45 4.12
N GLN A 42 8.12 -4.29 5.31
CA GLN A 42 7.11 -5.19 5.85
C GLN A 42 5.96 -4.36 6.43
N ASP A 43 4.73 -4.77 6.16
CA ASP A 43 3.55 -4.09 6.67
C ASP A 43 2.47 -5.11 6.99
N SER A 44 1.53 -4.72 7.85
CA SER A 44 0.41 -5.57 8.24
C SER A 44 -0.76 -5.35 7.28
N PRO A 45 -1.54 -6.40 6.94
CA PRO A 45 -2.73 -6.24 6.12
C PRO A 45 -3.81 -5.51 6.91
N PHE A 46 -4.57 -4.66 6.20
CA PHE A 46 -5.76 -4.00 6.76
C PHE A 46 -7.00 -4.78 6.31
N HIS A 47 -7.84 -5.17 7.27
CA HIS A 47 -9.06 -5.90 7.02
C HIS A 47 -10.24 -4.95 6.85
N CYS A 48 -11.12 -5.26 5.91
CA CYS A 48 -12.36 -4.51 5.72
C CYS A 48 -13.20 -4.52 7.00
N VAL A 49 -13.68 -3.36 7.43
CA VAL A 49 -14.50 -3.24 8.65
C VAL A 49 -15.89 -3.88 8.49
N SER A 50 -16.32 -4.15 7.26
CA SER A 50 -17.63 -4.74 6.96
C SER A 50 -17.57 -6.25 6.76
N CYS A 51 -16.68 -6.76 5.90
CA CYS A 51 -16.61 -8.19 5.57
C CYS A 51 -15.37 -8.90 6.14
N GLY A 52 -14.40 -8.17 6.65
CA GLY A 52 -13.17 -8.74 7.21
C GLY A 52 -12.11 -9.17 6.19
N LYS A 53 -12.32 -8.91 4.90
CA LYS A 53 -11.36 -9.26 3.85
C LYS A 53 -10.15 -8.34 3.89
N ALA A 54 -8.95 -8.90 3.81
CA ALA A 54 -7.72 -8.11 3.66
C ALA A 54 -7.66 -7.54 2.24
N PHE A 55 -7.58 -6.20 2.10
CA PHE A 55 -7.61 -5.54 0.79
C PHE A 55 -6.51 -4.50 0.59
N ALA A 56 -5.86 -4.07 1.65
CA ALA A 56 -4.81 -3.06 1.59
C ALA A 56 -3.84 -3.25 2.75
N THR A 57 -2.85 -2.37 2.85
CA THR A 57 -1.94 -2.35 3.99
C THR A 57 -2.36 -1.27 4.98
N THR A 58 -2.05 -1.46 6.26
CA THR A 58 -2.39 -0.53 7.34
C THR A 58 -1.78 0.86 7.10
N ALA A 59 -0.54 0.91 6.61
CA ALA A 59 0.15 2.17 6.34
C ALA A 59 -0.53 2.98 5.24
N VAL A 60 -1.00 2.32 4.17
CA VAL A 60 -1.70 2.98 3.06
C VAL A 60 -3.03 3.57 3.52
N ILE A 61 -3.81 2.81 4.27
CA ILE A 61 -5.10 3.28 4.81
C ILE A 61 -4.90 4.47 5.75
N GLY A 62 -3.93 4.40 6.66
CA GLY A 62 -3.61 5.49 7.57
C GLY A 62 -3.21 6.77 6.84
N ARG A 63 -2.39 6.64 5.79
CA ARG A 63 -1.97 7.78 4.97
C ARG A 63 -3.14 8.40 4.20
N MET A 64 -4.02 7.58 3.65
CA MET A 64 -5.23 8.05 2.97
C MET A 64 -6.15 8.83 3.91
N GLN A 65 -6.38 8.31 5.12
CA GLN A 65 -7.19 8.98 6.13
C GLN A 65 -6.62 10.34 6.52
N GLN A 66 -5.30 10.44 6.69
CA GLN A 66 -4.64 11.70 7.02
C GLN A 66 -4.78 12.73 5.89
N ARG A 67 -4.62 12.31 4.64
CA ARG A 67 -4.72 13.20 3.49
C ARG A 67 -6.14 13.69 3.23
N LEU A 68 -7.14 12.86 3.49
CA LEU A 68 -8.54 13.14 3.18
C LEU A 68 -9.32 13.73 4.35
N ALA A 69 -8.76 13.74 5.55
CA ALA A 69 -9.44 14.21 6.74
C ALA A 69 -9.90 15.67 6.65
N GLY A 70 -9.19 16.53 5.90
CA GLY A 70 -9.55 17.93 5.67
C GLY A 70 -10.26 18.20 4.35
N HIS A 71 -10.55 17.17 3.57
CA HIS A 71 -11.15 17.32 2.24
C HIS A 71 -12.67 17.54 2.35
N SER A 72 -13.21 18.44 1.53
CA SER A 72 -14.63 18.82 1.57
C SER A 72 -15.59 17.65 1.30
N MET A 73 -15.19 16.68 0.49
CA MET A 73 -16.00 15.50 0.18
C MET A 73 -15.94 14.42 1.27
N PHE A 74 -15.03 14.53 2.23
CA PHE A 74 -14.82 13.56 3.30
C PHE A 74 -15.14 14.17 4.67
N GLN A 75 -16.14 15.04 4.71
CA GLN A 75 -16.61 15.61 5.97
C GLN A 75 -17.57 14.63 6.63
N GLY A 76 -17.20 14.18 7.80
CA GLY A 76 -17.99 13.26 8.60
C GLY A 76 -17.42 11.85 8.69
N PRO A 77 -17.79 11.13 9.76
CA PRO A 77 -17.23 9.79 10.03
C PRO A 77 -17.65 8.75 9.00
N LYS A 78 -18.80 8.90 8.34
CA LYS A 78 -19.30 7.95 7.36
C LYS A 78 -18.43 7.91 6.09
N ALA A 79 -18.06 9.07 5.58
CA ALA A 79 -17.21 9.18 4.40
C ALA A 79 -15.79 8.64 4.67
N LEU A 80 -15.23 8.95 5.83
CA LEU A 80 -13.93 8.41 6.24
C LEU A 80 -13.98 6.90 6.52
N GLY A 81 -15.09 6.40 7.02
CA GLY A 81 -15.30 4.97 7.25
C GLY A 81 -15.30 4.15 5.96
N ARG A 82 -15.70 4.72 4.85
CA ARG A 82 -15.68 4.06 3.54
C ARG A 82 -14.27 3.77 3.04
N ILE A 83 -13.27 4.52 3.47
CA ILE A 83 -11.86 4.26 3.15
C ILE A 83 -11.40 2.93 3.75
N GLN A 84 -11.99 2.52 4.87
CA GLN A 84 -11.69 1.29 5.59
C GLN A 84 -12.44 0.07 5.04
N MET A 85 -13.21 0.24 3.97
CA MET A 85 -13.97 -0.83 3.33
C MET A 85 -13.29 -1.29 2.04
N CYS A 86 -13.41 -2.58 1.72
CA CYS A 86 -13.01 -3.09 0.40
C CYS A 86 -13.92 -2.53 -0.70
N GLY A 87 -13.50 -2.64 -1.96
CA GLY A 87 -14.25 -2.07 -3.08
C GLY A 87 -15.72 -2.51 -3.13
N ASP A 88 -15.98 -3.79 -2.92
CA ASP A 88 -17.33 -4.34 -2.97
C ASP A 88 -18.23 -3.81 -1.85
N CYS A 89 -17.72 -3.77 -0.64
CA CYS A 89 -18.47 -3.23 0.51
C CYS A 89 -18.71 -1.73 0.37
N ARG A 90 -17.76 -1.01 -0.19
CA ARG A 90 -17.88 0.43 -0.44
C ARG A 90 -19.00 0.72 -1.43
N VAL A 91 -19.04 -0.01 -2.54
CA VAL A 91 -20.10 0.12 -3.55
C VAL A 91 -21.46 -0.20 -2.96
N ALA A 92 -21.57 -1.29 -2.21
CA ALA A 92 -22.81 -1.69 -1.56
C ALA A 92 -23.32 -0.65 -0.57
N ASP A 93 -22.43 -0.02 0.19
CA ASP A 93 -22.77 1.05 1.13
C ASP A 93 -23.26 2.31 0.42
N MET A 94 -22.60 2.69 -0.67
CA MET A 94 -23.02 3.82 -1.50
C MET A 94 -24.40 3.59 -2.14
N MET A 95 -24.66 2.38 -2.62
CA MET A 95 -25.94 2.05 -3.24
C MET A 95 -27.09 2.10 -2.23
N ARG A 96 -26.87 1.60 -1.00
CA ARG A 96 -27.88 1.71 0.06
C ARG A 96 -28.24 3.16 0.40
N GLU A 97 -27.27 4.04 0.32
CA GLU A 97 -27.53 5.46 0.57
C GLU A 97 -28.36 6.11 -0.51
N GLN A 98 -28.28 5.64 -1.76
CA GLN A 98 -29.07 6.15 -2.88
C GLN A 98 -30.50 5.64 -2.90
N GLU A 99 -30.81 4.57 -2.19
CA GLU A 99 -32.16 3.97 -2.11
C GLU A 99 -33.11 4.72 -1.14
N ILE A 100 -32.65 5.76 -0.51
CA ILE A 100 -33.46 6.58 0.39
C ILE A 100 -34.15 7.75 -0.42
#